data_1b35796849d28916d0efbd2ff5b90a12
#
_entry.id   1b35796849d28916d0efbd2ff5b90a12
#
_cell.length_a   1.000
_cell.length_b   1.000
_cell.length_c   1.000
_cell.angle_alpha   90.00
_cell.angle_beta   90.00
_cell.angle_gamma   90.00
#
_symmetry.space_group_name_H-M   'P 1'
#
loop_
_entity.id
_entity.type
_entity.pdbx_description
1 polymer ?
#
loop_
_entity_poly.entity_id
_entity_poly.type
_entity_poly.pdbx_seq_one_letter_code
_entity_poly.pdbx_strand_id
1 'polypeptide(L)'
;MYNATDGHGAGLQRGGNAMPGKQKGQVVNRPHGNNKVAEHFRKYYQLWLLALPGIALTLMFAYIPMSGLVIIFKDYNFKDGIFGSPWVGLKNFEFFFANFSNAWRATKNTIILNLFYTVFGTVAAVGLAIMFNEIRHKKFLKVSQSLSIMPYFISWVVAGGILRALLNYDGGAINNLLVSIGFERLDFYNDPKYWRVILTLCNIWKSAGYNGIIYFSTIAGFDTSLYESAQVDGA
;
A
#
# COMPACT_ATOMS: atom_id res chain seq x y z
N MET A 1 -53.91 28.87 47.35
CA MET A 1 -53.40 29.51 48.57
C MET A 1 -52.06 30.10 48.21
N TYR A 2 -52.02 31.42 47.87
CA TYR A 2 -51.76 32.59 48.72
C TYR A 2 -50.46 32.42 49.47
N ASN A 3 -49.44 33.25 49.36
CA ASN A 3 -49.30 34.72 49.37
C ASN A 3 -47.88 35.07 48.81
N ALA A 4 -47.57 35.98 47.97
CA ALA A 4 -47.52 37.45 47.95
C ALA A 4 -46.96 38.11 49.23
N THR A 5 -45.86 38.88 49.07
CA THR A 5 -45.67 40.33 49.38
C THR A 5 -44.16 40.63 49.35
N ASP A 6 -43.76 41.53 48.48
CA ASP A 6 -43.53 42.98 48.63
C ASP A 6 -42.25 43.38 49.37
N GLY A 7 -41.51 44.29 48.71
CA GLY A 7 -40.91 45.38 49.39
C GLY A 7 -39.64 45.98 48.76
N HIS A 8 -39.83 46.94 47.94
CA HIS A 8 -39.08 48.19 47.71
C HIS A 8 -37.74 48.42 48.43
N GLY A 9 -36.81 48.94 47.64
CA GLY A 9 -35.67 49.72 48.20
C GLY A 9 -34.74 50.24 47.12
N ALA A 10 -35.06 51.40 46.54
CA ALA A 10 -34.19 52.16 45.66
C ALA A 10 -32.96 52.69 46.43
N GLY A 11 -31.80 52.59 45.84
CA GLY A 11 -30.56 53.22 46.33
C GLY A 11 -29.61 53.50 45.22
N LEU A 12 -29.78 54.67 44.58
CA LEU A 12 -28.81 55.28 43.71
C LEU A 12 -27.56 55.65 44.50
N GLN A 13 -26.40 55.11 44.20
CA GLN A 13 -25.14 55.78 44.48
C GLN A 13 -24.24 55.85 43.26
N ARG A 14 -23.94 57.09 42.95
CA ARG A 14 -22.95 57.53 41.96
C ARG A 14 -21.53 57.22 42.43
N GLY A 15 -20.70 56.97 41.47
CA GLY A 15 -19.38 57.57 41.42
C GLY A 15 -18.21 56.58 41.61
N GLY A 16 -17.37 56.52 40.64
CA GLY A 16 -16.01 56.03 40.79
C GLY A 16 -15.47 55.40 39.53
N ASN A 17 -15.07 56.22 38.58
CA ASN A 17 -14.19 55.82 37.50
C ASN A 17 -12.85 55.31 38.10
N ALA A 18 -12.68 54.02 38.22
CA ALA A 18 -11.39 53.40 38.44
C ALA A 18 -10.87 52.87 37.10
N MET A 19 -9.79 53.47 36.63
CA MET A 19 -9.03 52.98 35.46
C MET A 19 -8.58 51.54 35.67
N PRO A 20 -8.69 50.64 34.69
CA PRO A 20 -8.14 49.31 34.80
C PRO A 20 -6.62 49.36 34.83
N GLY A 21 -6.07 48.91 35.97
CA GLY A 21 -4.64 48.76 36.17
C GLY A 21 -4.02 47.87 35.06
N LYS A 22 -2.89 48.35 34.52
CA LYS A 22 -2.03 47.60 33.62
C LYS A 22 -1.71 46.25 34.18
N GLN A 23 -2.32 45.21 33.66
CA GLN A 23 -1.87 43.84 33.87
C GLN A 23 -0.44 43.73 33.33
N LYS A 24 0.52 43.56 34.22
CA LYS A 24 1.89 43.19 33.89
C LYS A 24 1.82 41.89 33.14
N GLY A 25 2.19 41.93 31.83
CA GLY A 25 2.31 40.76 30.99
C GLY A 25 3.19 39.71 31.69
N GLN A 26 2.60 38.60 32.06
CA GLN A 26 3.36 37.41 32.41
C GLN A 26 4.16 37.03 31.15
N VAL A 27 5.47 37.19 31.21
CA VAL A 27 6.40 36.64 30.23
C VAL A 27 6.27 35.13 30.33
N VAL A 28 5.48 34.55 29.46
CA VAL A 28 5.44 33.11 29.29
C VAL A 28 6.81 32.69 28.74
N ASN A 29 7.66 32.25 29.67
CA ASN A 29 8.95 31.68 29.36
C ASN A 29 8.69 30.41 28.54
N ARG A 30 8.74 30.50 27.18
CA ARG A 30 8.67 29.32 26.30
C ARG A 30 9.98 28.57 26.47
N PRO A 31 9.95 27.33 26.99
CA PRO A 31 11.17 26.56 27.12
C PRO A 31 11.77 26.30 25.73
N HIS A 32 13.07 26.54 25.61
CA HIS A 32 13.87 26.32 24.40
C HIS A 32 13.71 24.90 23.89
N GLY A 33 13.62 24.75 22.55
CA GLY A 33 13.16 23.57 21.81
C GLY A 33 13.96 22.25 21.90
N ASN A 34 15.00 22.13 22.73
CA ASN A 34 15.80 20.91 22.83
C ASN A 34 15.28 19.86 23.83
N ASN A 35 14.47 20.26 24.80
CA ASN A 35 13.98 19.34 25.84
C ASN A 35 12.75 18.52 25.42
N LYS A 36 11.99 18.99 24.44
CA LYS A 36 10.74 18.32 24.01
C LYS A 36 10.95 16.91 23.45
N VAL A 37 12.04 16.69 22.72
CA VAL A 37 12.36 15.37 22.15
C VAL A 37 12.75 14.39 23.25
N ALA A 38 13.59 14.83 24.21
CA ALA A 38 14.00 14.01 25.34
C ALA A 38 12.83 13.69 26.28
N GLU A 39 11.95 14.64 26.53
CA GLU A 39 10.72 14.43 27.31
C GLU A 39 9.78 13.45 26.62
N HIS A 40 9.64 13.55 25.30
CA HIS A 40 8.82 12.64 24.50
C HIS A 40 9.39 11.21 24.56
N PHE A 41 10.69 11.03 24.40
CA PHE A 41 11.36 9.74 24.54
C PHE A 41 11.15 9.15 25.95
N ARG A 42 11.32 9.96 27.00
CA ARG A 42 11.14 9.51 28.38
C ARG A 42 9.70 9.16 28.71
N LYS A 43 8.73 9.87 28.13
CA LYS A 43 7.29 9.60 28.31
C LYS A 43 6.86 8.30 27.62
N TYR A 44 7.43 7.98 26.47
CA TYR A 44 7.02 6.85 25.62
C TYR A 44 8.09 5.78 25.49
N TYR A 45 9.01 5.66 26.45
CA TYR A 45 10.13 4.71 26.36
C TYR A 45 9.67 3.26 26.19
N GLN A 46 8.53 2.87 26.77
CA GLN A 46 7.97 1.53 26.63
C GLN A 46 7.57 1.22 25.17
N LEU A 47 7.01 2.22 24.47
CA LEU A 47 6.67 2.07 23.04
C LEU A 47 7.92 1.98 22.18
N TRP A 48 8.96 2.77 22.51
CA TRP A 48 10.25 2.67 21.82
C TRP A 48 10.92 1.32 22.06
N LEU A 49 10.88 0.81 23.29
CA LEU A 49 11.41 -0.50 23.62
C LEU A 49 10.69 -1.62 22.86
N LEU A 50 9.36 -1.51 22.74
CA LEU A 50 8.55 -2.44 21.95
C LEU A 50 8.84 -2.36 20.44
N ALA A 51 9.14 -1.18 19.91
CA ALA A 51 9.47 -0.96 18.52
C ALA A 51 10.91 -1.38 18.16
N LEU A 52 11.83 -1.40 19.15
CA LEU A 52 13.26 -1.63 18.96
C LEU A 52 13.58 -2.95 18.23
N PRO A 53 12.97 -4.11 18.55
CA PRO A 53 13.21 -5.35 17.82
C PRO A 53 12.84 -5.23 16.34
N GLY A 54 11.70 -4.59 16.03
CA GLY A 54 11.26 -4.36 14.64
C GLY A 54 12.22 -3.43 13.88
N ILE A 55 12.66 -2.35 14.53
CA ILE A 55 13.64 -1.41 13.95
C ILE A 55 14.97 -2.13 13.71
N ALA A 56 15.46 -2.91 14.68
CA ALA A 56 16.71 -3.66 14.56
C ALA A 56 16.66 -4.66 13.39
N LEU A 57 15.58 -5.43 13.28
CA LEU A 57 15.38 -6.35 12.16
C LEU A 57 15.31 -5.62 10.82
N THR A 58 14.59 -4.51 10.75
CA THR A 58 14.52 -3.69 9.54
C THR A 58 15.89 -3.15 9.13
N LEU A 59 16.66 -2.63 10.07
CA LEU A 59 18.03 -2.16 9.80
C LEU A 59 18.91 -3.31 9.34
N MET A 60 18.86 -4.46 10.01
CA MET A 60 19.70 -5.61 9.70
C MET A 60 19.36 -6.24 8.33
N PHE A 61 18.10 -6.40 7.99
CA PHE A 61 17.68 -7.14 6.79
C PHE A 61 17.33 -6.25 5.60
N ALA A 62 16.99 -4.98 5.81
CA ALA A 62 16.69 -4.05 4.72
C ALA A 62 17.83 -3.06 4.46
N TYR A 63 18.33 -2.39 5.49
CA TYR A 63 19.32 -1.30 5.30
C TYR A 63 20.75 -1.79 5.16
N ILE A 64 21.19 -2.78 5.96
CA ILE A 64 22.57 -3.29 5.84
C ILE A 64 22.84 -3.87 4.45
N PRO A 65 21.96 -4.68 3.82
CA PRO A 65 22.18 -5.14 2.45
C PRO A 65 22.25 -4.02 1.41
N MET A 66 21.64 -2.86 1.66
CA MET A 66 21.76 -1.70 0.75
C MET A 66 23.19 -1.16 0.65
N SER A 67 24.03 -1.37 1.68
CA SER A 67 25.46 -1.05 1.58
C SER A 67 26.17 -1.82 0.48
N GLY A 68 25.65 -3.01 0.12
CA GLY A 68 26.13 -3.80 -1.01
C GLY A 68 25.94 -3.14 -2.37
N LEU A 69 25.09 -2.10 -2.50
CA LEU A 69 24.96 -1.32 -3.74
C LEU A 69 26.26 -0.65 -4.16
N VAL A 70 27.22 -0.48 -3.26
CA VAL A 70 28.57 0.00 -3.56
C VAL A 70 29.26 -0.88 -4.60
N ILE A 71 28.89 -2.16 -4.72
CA ILE A 71 29.43 -3.10 -5.72
C ILE A 71 29.23 -2.63 -7.16
N ILE A 72 28.20 -1.82 -7.41
CA ILE A 72 27.89 -1.27 -8.74
C ILE A 72 29.04 -0.40 -9.27
N PHE A 73 29.80 0.22 -8.38
CA PHE A 73 30.91 1.12 -8.70
C PHE A 73 32.27 0.43 -8.61
N LYS A 74 32.30 -0.89 -8.36
CA LYS A 74 33.53 -1.65 -8.16
C LYS A 74 33.66 -2.78 -9.17
N ASP A 75 34.89 -3.15 -9.50
CA ASP A 75 35.23 -4.39 -10.22
C ASP A 75 35.28 -5.51 -9.20
N TYR A 76 34.10 -6.14 -8.97
CA TYR A 76 33.93 -7.09 -7.89
C TYR A 76 34.78 -8.36 -8.10
N ASN A 77 35.62 -8.66 -7.13
CA ASN A 77 36.38 -9.89 -7.06
C ASN A 77 36.08 -10.63 -5.75
N PHE A 78 35.82 -11.93 -5.87
CA PHE A 78 35.49 -12.79 -4.71
C PHE A 78 36.60 -12.82 -3.64
N LYS A 79 37.87 -12.66 -4.05
CA LYS A 79 39.01 -12.67 -3.13
C LYS A 79 39.04 -11.45 -2.22
N ASP A 80 38.71 -10.30 -2.78
CA ASP A 80 38.85 -9.00 -2.09
C ASP A 80 37.54 -8.57 -1.44
N GLY A 81 36.43 -9.25 -1.76
CA GLY A 81 35.08 -8.96 -1.25
C GLY A 81 34.57 -7.59 -1.70
N ILE A 82 33.42 -7.18 -1.12
CA ILE A 82 32.74 -5.94 -1.53
C ILE A 82 33.59 -4.70 -1.27
N PHE A 83 34.28 -4.65 -0.14
CA PHE A 83 35.03 -3.44 0.27
C PHE A 83 36.47 -3.40 -0.27
N GLY A 84 37.08 -4.54 -0.47
CA GLY A 84 38.46 -4.64 -0.98
C GLY A 84 38.60 -4.56 -2.51
N SER A 85 37.51 -4.83 -3.26
CA SER A 85 37.56 -4.77 -4.72
C SER A 85 37.85 -3.36 -5.24
N PRO A 86 38.61 -3.21 -6.36
CA PRO A 86 39.00 -1.92 -6.90
C PRO A 86 37.81 -1.09 -7.37
N TRP A 87 37.92 0.21 -7.20
CA TRP A 87 36.90 1.17 -7.60
C TRP A 87 37.01 1.48 -9.10
N VAL A 88 35.95 1.26 -9.86
CA VAL A 88 35.91 1.50 -11.33
C VAL A 88 34.91 2.57 -11.75
N GLY A 89 34.27 3.26 -10.79
CA GLY A 89 33.30 4.32 -11.06
C GLY A 89 32.11 3.82 -11.84
N LEU A 90 31.79 4.44 -12.97
CA LEU A 90 30.63 4.13 -13.79
C LEU A 90 30.87 3.07 -14.89
N LYS A 91 32.04 2.42 -14.90
CA LYS A 91 32.40 1.44 -15.95
C LYS A 91 31.36 0.32 -16.10
N ASN A 92 30.80 -0.16 -15.00
CA ASN A 92 29.79 -1.22 -15.04
C ASN A 92 28.50 -0.78 -15.73
N PHE A 93 28.23 0.51 -15.84
CA PHE A 93 27.09 1.04 -16.57
C PHE A 93 27.33 1.08 -18.09
N GLU A 94 28.56 1.02 -18.56
CA GLU A 94 28.89 0.98 -19.99
C GLU A 94 28.21 -0.21 -20.67
N PHE A 95 28.14 -1.38 -19.99
CA PHE A 95 27.44 -2.56 -20.50
C PHE A 95 25.95 -2.28 -20.74
N PHE A 96 25.31 -1.54 -19.82
CA PHE A 96 23.90 -1.16 -19.95
C PHE A 96 23.67 -0.24 -21.16
N PHE A 97 24.53 0.73 -21.37
CA PHE A 97 24.42 1.69 -22.48
C PHE A 97 24.89 1.10 -23.81
N ALA A 98 25.90 0.22 -23.81
CA ALA A 98 26.32 -0.51 -25.02
C ALA A 98 25.22 -1.40 -25.58
N ASN A 99 24.34 -1.94 -24.72
CA ASN A 99 23.18 -2.74 -25.13
C ASN A 99 21.87 -1.97 -24.95
N PHE A 100 21.85 -0.69 -25.34
CA PHE A 100 20.72 0.21 -25.12
C PHE A 100 19.37 -0.35 -25.63
N SER A 101 19.35 -1.05 -26.76
CA SER A 101 18.11 -1.64 -27.30
C SER A 101 17.49 -2.67 -26.34
N ASN A 102 18.32 -3.50 -25.68
CA ASN A 102 17.84 -4.48 -24.69
C ASN A 102 17.41 -3.79 -23.39
N ALA A 103 18.18 -2.82 -22.93
CA ALA A 103 17.85 -2.00 -21.77
C ALA A 103 16.52 -1.26 -21.96
N TRP A 104 16.36 -0.62 -23.12
CA TRP A 104 15.12 0.07 -23.48
C TRP A 104 13.92 -0.87 -23.55
N ARG A 105 14.09 -2.05 -24.18
CA ARG A 105 13.03 -3.06 -24.25
C ARG A 105 12.62 -3.55 -22.87
N ALA A 106 13.58 -3.82 -21.97
CA ALA A 106 13.31 -4.23 -20.60
C ALA A 106 12.55 -3.12 -19.82
N THR A 107 13.04 -1.88 -19.90
CA THR A 107 12.40 -0.72 -19.26
C THR A 107 10.98 -0.52 -19.75
N LYS A 108 10.78 -0.51 -21.07
CA LYS A 108 9.45 -0.38 -21.69
C LYS A 108 8.50 -1.49 -21.24
N ASN A 109 8.95 -2.74 -21.21
CA ASN A 109 8.14 -3.86 -20.76
C ASN A 109 7.77 -3.72 -19.29
N THR A 110 8.71 -3.30 -18.44
CA THR A 110 8.47 -3.05 -17.02
C THR A 110 7.40 -1.98 -16.81
N ILE A 111 7.51 -0.86 -17.52
CA ILE A 111 6.52 0.24 -17.43
C ILE A 111 5.13 -0.23 -17.88
N ILE A 112 5.06 -0.89 -19.05
CA ILE A 112 3.79 -1.37 -19.61
C ILE A 112 3.13 -2.40 -18.69
N LEU A 113 3.90 -3.39 -18.19
CA LEU A 113 3.37 -4.42 -17.31
C LEU A 113 2.89 -3.81 -15.97
N ASN A 114 3.66 -2.90 -15.37
CA ASN A 114 3.23 -2.24 -14.14
C ASN A 114 1.97 -1.39 -14.35
N LEU A 115 1.87 -0.69 -15.49
CA LEU A 115 0.65 0.05 -15.82
C LEU A 115 -0.55 -0.91 -15.95
N PHE A 116 -0.39 -2.03 -16.62
CA PHE A 116 -1.44 -3.05 -16.76
C PHE A 116 -1.82 -3.65 -15.41
N TYR A 117 -0.85 -4.01 -14.57
CA TYR A 117 -1.10 -4.54 -13.23
C TYR A 117 -1.86 -3.53 -12.36
N THR A 118 -1.48 -2.26 -12.42
CA THR A 118 -2.13 -1.20 -11.66
C THR A 118 -3.56 -0.97 -12.15
N VAL A 119 -3.74 -0.73 -13.43
CA VAL A 119 -5.07 -0.38 -13.99
C VAL A 119 -6.03 -1.58 -13.88
N PHE A 120 -5.67 -2.71 -14.48
CA PHE A 120 -6.57 -3.88 -14.51
C PHE A 120 -6.68 -4.55 -13.14
N GLY A 121 -5.61 -4.54 -12.34
CA GLY A 121 -5.63 -5.06 -10.97
C GLY A 121 -6.54 -4.24 -10.07
N THR A 122 -6.49 -2.90 -10.16
CA THR A 122 -7.38 -2.02 -9.40
C THR A 122 -8.83 -2.18 -9.82
N VAL A 123 -9.11 -2.20 -11.14
CA VAL A 123 -10.47 -2.40 -11.65
C VAL A 123 -11.05 -3.73 -11.17
N ALA A 124 -10.27 -4.81 -11.23
CA ALA A 124 -10.70 -6.13 -10.77
C ALA A 124 -10.92 -6.15 -9.24
N ALA A 125 -10.03 -5.54 -8.48
CA ALA A 125 -10.14 -5.50 -7.01
C ALA A 125 -11.32 -4.65 -6.53
N VAL A 126 -11.54 -3.48 -7.14
CA VAL A 126 -12.72 -2.64 -6.84
C VAL A 126 -14.01 -3.34 -7.26
N GLY A 127 -14.01 -3.98 -8.43
CA GLY A 127 -15.16 -4.78 -8.87
C GLY A 127 -15.52 -5.88 -7.86
N LEU A 128 -14.51 -6.64 -7.38
CA LEU A 128 -14.71 -7.64 -6.31
C LEU A 128 -15.20 -7.01 -5.00
N ALA A 129 -14.70 -5.84 -4.61
CA ALA A 129 -15.11 -5.14 -3.40
C ALA A 129 -16.60 -4.76 -3.46
N ILE A 130 -17.04 -4.22 -4.60
CA ILE A 130 -18.45 -3.89 -4.84
C ILE A 130 -19.29 -5.17 -4.80
N MET A 131 -18.87 -6.23 -5.47
CA MET A 131 -19.59 -7.52 -5.43
C MET A 131 -19.70 -8.07 -4.01
N PHE A 132 -18.64 -7.97 -3.18
CA PHE A 132 -18.69 -8.37 -1.77
C PHE A 132 -19.66 -7.51 -0.96
N ASN A 133 -19.79 -6.23 -1.27
CA ASN A 133 -20.68 -5.32 -0.58
C ASN A 133 -22.15 -5.63 -0.86
N GLU A 134 -22.48 -6.15 -2.05
CA GLU A 134 -23.85 -6.56 -2.43
C GLU A 134 -24.27 -7.90 -1.80
N ILE A 135 -23.36 -8.70 -1.28
CA ILE A 135 -23.66 -10.02 -0.70
C ILE A 135 -24.32 -9.85 0.66
N ARG A 136 -25.61 -10.10 0.75
CA ARG A 136 -26.40 -10.03 2.00
C ARG A 136 -26.16 -11.20 2.94
N HIS A 137 -25.84 -12.39 2.40
CA HIS A 137 -25.70 -13.60 3.19
C HIS A 137 -24.29 -13.72 3.79
N LYS A 138 -24.14 -13.49 5.10
CA LYS A 138 -22.84 -13.42 5.80
C LYS A 138 -21.93 -14.65 5.64
N LYS A 139 -22.50 -15.87 5.60
CA LYS A 139 -21.71 -17.11 5.42
C LYS A 139 -21.15 -17.17 3.99
N PHE A 140 -21.97 -16.84 2.99
CA PHE A 140 -21.55 -16.82 1.60
C PHE A 140 -20.46 -15.75 1.37
N LEU A 141 -20.61 -14.55 1.93
CA LEU A 141 -19.59 -13.50 1.89
C LEU A 141 -18.24 -14.01 2.44
N LYS A 142 -18.23 -14.62 3.63
CA LYS A 142 -16.99 -15.15 4.23
C LYS A 142 -16.32 -16.21 3.34
N VAL A 143 -17.09 -17.13 2.79
CA VAL A 143 -16.57 -18.17 1.90
C VAL A 143 -16.00 -17.56 0.62
N SER A 144 -16.73 -16.63 -0.01
CA SER A 144 -16.28 -15.94 -1.22
C SER A 144 -14.98 -15.15 -0.99
N GLN A 145 -14.89 -14.42 0.12
CA GLN A 145 -13.66 -13.73 0.51
C GLN A 145 -12.50 -14.69 0.74
N SER A 146 -12.75 -15.79 1.48
CA SER A 146 -11.70 -16.80 1.74
C SER A 146 -11.19 -17.46 0.46
N LEU A 147 -12.07 -17.81 -0.47
CA LEU A 147 -11.68 -18.38 -1.76
C LEU A 147 -10.94 -17.39 -2.64
N SER A 148 -11.36 -16.12 -2.64
CA SER A 148 -10.73 -15.08 -3.44
C SER A 148 -9.32 -14.72 -2.97
N ILE A 149 -9.02 -14.85 -1.66
CA ILE A 149 -7.68 -14.56 -1.13
C ILE A 149 -6.72 -15.74 -1.26
N MET A 150 -7.20 -16.97 -1.44
CA MET A 150 -6.33 -18.18 -1.51
C MET A 150 -5.19 -18.05 -2.53
N PRO A 151 -5.39 -17.56 -3.76
CA PRO A 151 -4.32 -17.43 -4.76
C PRO A 151 -3.17 -16.54 -4.30
N TYR A 152 -3.43 -15.56 -3.44
CA TYR A 152 -2.41 -14.66 -2.91
C TYR A 152 -1.29 -15.38 -2.16
N PHE A 153 -1.63 -16.46 -1.43
CA PHE A 153 -0.67 -17.25 -0.64
C PHE A 153 0.14 -18.25 -1.49
N ILE A 154 -0.24 -18.49 -2.73
CA ILE A 154 0.50 -19.35 -3.64
C ILE A 154 1.81 -18.67 -4.05
N SER A 155 2.95 -19.38 -3.94
CA SER A 155 4.23 -18.82 -4.42
C SER A 155 4.22 -18.63 -5.94
N TRP A 156 5.03 -17.68 -6.44
CA TRP A 156 5.17 -17.47 -7.88
C TRP A 156 5.76 -18.68 -8.62
N VAL A 157 6.57 -19.50 -7.94
CA VAL A 157 7.10 -20.75 -8.50
C VAL A 157 5.98 -21.75 -8.76
N VAL A 158 5.07 -21.92 -7.78
CA VAL A 158 3.89 -22.79 -7.93
C VAL A 158 2.94 -22.22 -8.99
N ALA A 159 2.70 -20.92 -9.00
CA ALA A 159 1.89 -20.27 -10.05
C ALA A 159 2.48 -20.50 -11.44
N GLY A 160 3.80 -20.43 -11.59
CA GLY A 160 4.51 -20.77 -12.84
C GLY A 160 4.32 -22.22 -13.25
N GLY A 161 4.31 -23.15 -12.30
CA GLY A 161 3.99 -24.57 -12.56
C GLY A 161 2.56 -24.78 -13.04
N ILE A 162 1.60 -24.07 -12.44
CA ILE A 162 0.19 -24.07 -12.87
C ILE A 162 0.07 -23.50 -14.29
N LEU A 163 0.71 -22.38 -14.58
CA LEU A 163 0.72 -21.80 -15.92
C LEU A 163 1.30 -22.77 -16.95
N ARG A 164 2.37 -23.48 -16.59
CA ARG A 164 2.95 -24.50 -17.48
C ARG A 164 1.97 -25.63 -17.78
N ALA A 165 1.30 -26.14 -16.75
CA ALA A 165 0.29 -27.18 -16.93
C ALA A 165 -0.91 -26.73 -17.81
N LEU A 166 -1.25 -25.44 -17.74
CA LEU A 166 -2.36 -24.89 -18.52
C LEU A 166 -1.96 -24.56 -19.96
N LEU A 167 -0.78 -23.95 -20.18
CA LEU A 167 -0.38 -23.30 -21.42
C LEU A 167 0.60 -24.10 -22.27
N ASN A 168 1.06 -25.27 -21.80
CA ASN A 168 2.02 -26.09 -22.55
C ASN A 168 1.48 -26.40 -23.95
N TYR A 169 2.34 -26.36 -24.97
CA TYR A 169 1.98 -26.67 -26.34
C TYR A 169 1.50 -28.12 -26.48
N ASP A 170 2.28 -29.06 -25.90
CA ASP A 170 1.96 -30.48 -25.90
C ASP A 170 1.25 -30.87 -24.62
N GLY A 171 -0.08 -30.96 -24.66
CA GLY A 171 -0.88 -31.46 -23.56
C GLY A 171 -1.34 -30.43 -22.55
N GLY A 172 -1.09 -29.12 -22.76
CA GLY A 172 -1.65 -28.06 -21.90
C GLY A 172 -3.18 -28.02 -21.97
N ALA A 173 -3.83 -27.81 -20.81
CA ALA A 173 -5.29 -27.86 -20.71
C ALA A 173 -5.97 -26.87 -21.67
N ILE A 174 -5.41 -25.67 -21.85
CA ILE A 174 -5.98 -24.67 -22.78
C ILE A 174 -5.81 -25.10 -24.22
N ASN A 175 -4.65 -25.62 -24.60
CA ASN A 175 -4.43 -26.10 -25.97
C ASN A 175 -5.30 -27.32 -26.29
N ASN A 176 -5.51 -28.24 -25.34
CA ASN A 176 -6.43 -29.36 -25.52
C ASN A 176 -7.87 -28.88 -25.71
N LEU A 177 -8.30 -27.86 -24.94
CA LEU A 177 -9.61 -27.25 -25.12
C LEU A 177 -9.74 -26.59 -26.51
N LEU A 178 -8.73 -25.81 -26.94
CA LEU A 178 -8.73 -25.18 -28.27
C LEU A 178 -8.90 -26.21 -29.39
N VAL A 179 -8.15 -27.30 -29.32
CA VAL A 179 -8.25 -28.39 -30.31
C VAL A 179 -9.63 -29.05 -30.29
N SER A 180 -10.21 -29.26 -29.08
CA SER A 180 -11.54 -29.89 -28.96
C SER A 180 -12.68 -29.06 -29.57
N ILE A 181 -12.50 -27.73 -29.69
CA ILE A 181 -13.48 -26.81 -30.27
C ILE A 181 -13.08 -26.42 -31.73
N GLY A 182 -12.07 -27.10 -32.32
CA GLY A 182 -11.70 -26.96 -33.72
C GLY A 182 -10.67 -25.85 -34.02
N PHE A 183 -9.98 -25.32 -33.03
CA PHE A 183 -8.89 -24.36 -33.20
C PHE A 183 -7.53 -25.08 -33.25
N GLU A 184 -6.54 -24.41 -33.84
CA GLU A 184 -5.16 -24.86 -33.79
C GLU A 184 -4.52 -24.60 -32.44
N ARG A 185 -3.47 -25.38 -32.14
CA ARG A 185 -2.67 -25.16 -30.93
C ARG A 185 -1.93 -23.83 -31.01
N LEU A 186 -1.85 -23.13 -29.89
CA LEU A 186 -1.13 -21.87 -29.74
C LEU A 186 0.16 -22.08 -28.95
N ASP A 187 1.26 -21.54 -29.47
CA ASP A 187 2.54 -21.57 -28.75
C ASP A 187 2.67 -20.36 -27.83
N PHE A 188 2.09 -20.49 -26.66
CA PHE A 188 2.06 -19.42 -25.66
C PHE A 188 3.45 -19.07 -25.10
N TYR A 189 4.39 -20.05 -25.07
CA TYR A 189 5.70 -19.85 -24.46
C TYR A 189 6.70 -19.17 -25.39
N ASN A 190 6.69 -19.50 -26.66
CA ASN A 190 7.65 -18.98 -27.62
C ASN A 190 7.18 -17.70 -28.32
N ASP A 191 5.89 -17.35 -28.24
CA ASP A 191 5.37 -16.12 -28.82
C ASP A 191 5.24 -15.00 -27.75
N PRO A 192 6.11 -13.97 -27.80
CA PRO A 192 6.11 -12.89 -26.81
C PRO A 192 4.81 -12.08 -26.72
N LYS A 193 3.95 -12.13 -27.75
CA LYS A 193 2.71 -11.34 -27.80
C LYS A 193 1.72 -11.73 -26.69
N TYR A 194 1.71 -13.01 -26.30
CA TYR A 194 0.79 -13.51 -25.27
C TYR A 194 1.20 -13.14 -23.84
N TRP A 195 2.50 -12.96 -23.60
CA TRP A 195 3.01 -12.84 -22.23
C TRP A 195 2.50 -11.64 -21.45
N ARG A 196 2.25 -10.51 -22.12
CA ARG A 196 1.70 -9.33 -21.41
C ARG A 196 0.31 -9.62 -20.85
N VAL A 197 -0.54 -10.29 -21.63
CA VAL A 197 -1.90 -10.68 -21.21
C VAL A 197 -1.82 -11.75 -20.13
N ILE A 198 -1.03 -12.81 -20.35
CA ILE A 198 -0.87 -13.93 -19.42
C ILE A 198 -0.39 -13.44 -18.05
N LEU A 199 0.67 -12.63 -18.01
CA LEU A 199 1.21 -12.10 -16.78
C LEU A 199 0.23 -11.15 -16.07
N THR A 200 -0.52 -10.35 -16.82
CA THR A 200 -1.55 -9.46 -16.27
C THR A 200 -2.68 -10.27 -15.65
N LEU A 201 -3.21 -11.27 -16.34
CA LEU A 201 -4.25 -12.15 -15.81
C LEU A 201 -3.78 -12.93 -14.59
N CYS A 202 -2.55 -13.45 -14.62
CA CYS A 202 -1.95 -14.14 -13.48
C CYS A 202 -1.78 -13.21 -12.27
N ASN A 203 -1.37 -11.97 -12.48
CA ASN A 203 -1.26 -10.97 -11.43
C ASN A 203 -2.64 -10.64 -10.84
N ILE A 204 -3.65 -10.43 -11.67
CA ILE A 204 -5.03 -10.17 -11.23
C ILE A 204 -5.55 -11.36 -10.41
N TRP A 205 -5.46 -12.58 -10.95
CA TRP A 205 -5.87 -13.80 -10.25
C TRP A 205 -5.24 -13.93 -8.86
N LYS A 206 -3.96 -13.60 -8.77
CA LYS A 206 -3.20 -13.71 -7.53
C LYS A 206 -3.52 -12.60 -6.52
N SER A 207 -3.73 -11.36 -6.97
CA SER A 207 -3.76 -10.19 -6.09
C SER A 207 -5.14 -9.56 -5.90
N ALA A 208 -6.08 -9.76 -6.83
CA ALA A 208 -7.37 -9.07 -6.81
C ALA A 208 -8.21 -9.40 -5.57
N GLY A 209 -8.16 -10.65 -5.08
CA GLY A 209 -8.89 -11.05 -3.88
C GLY A 209 -8.40 -10.34 -2.63
N TYR A 210 -7.07 -10.29 -2.44
CA TYR A 210 -6.45 -9.58 -1.32
C TYR A 210 -6.78 -8.08 -1.33
N ASN A 211 -6.54 -7.42 -2.46
CA ASN A 211 -6.82 -6.00 -2.62
C ASN A 211 -8.33 -5.71 -2.54
N GLY A 212 -9.17 -6.60 -3.09
CA GLY A 212 -10.62 -6.48 -3.03
C GLY A 212 -11.17 -6.48 -1.61
N ILE A 213 -10.60 -7.30 -0.71
CA ILE A 213 -10.98 -7.30 0.71
C ILE A 213 -10.59 -5.99 1.39
N ILE A 214 -9.42 -5.41 1.04
CA ILE A 214 -9.00 -4.10 1.59
C ILE A 214 -9.98 -3.01 1.14
N TYR A 215 -10.31 -2.94 -0.16
CA TYR A 215 -11.28 -1.97 -0.67
C TYR A 215 -12.69 -2.20 -0.10
N PHE A 216 -13.12 -3.45 0.03
CA PHE A 216 -14.39 -3.79 0.69
C PHE A 216 -14.45 -3.29 2.13
N SER A 217 -13.36 -3.48 2.89
CA SER A 217 -13.28 -2.99 4.28
C SER A 217 -13.43 -1.47 4.36
N THR A 218 -12.89 -0.74 3.37
CA THR A 218 -13.03 0.71 3.28
C THR A 218 -14.49 1.10 2.96
N ILE A 219 -15.12 0.43 1.99
CA ILE A 219 -16.52 0.69 1.60
C ILE A 219 -17.47 0.40 2.78
N ALA A 220 -17.27 -0.73 3.45
CA ALA A 220 -18.08 -1.14 4.61
C ALA A 220 -17.88 -0.24 5.85
N GLY A 221 -16.81 0.54 5.89
CA GLY A 221 -16.51 1.49 6.96
C GLY A 221 -17.06 2.90 6.74
N PHE A 222 -17.68 3.19 5.60
CA PHE A 222 -18.30 4.49 5.36
C PHE A 222 -19.53 4.69 6.24
N ASP A 223 -19.71 5.94 6.70
CA ASP A 223 -20.89 6.33 7.47
C ASP A 223 -22.14 6.24 6.59
N THR A 224 -23.15 5.48 7.07
CA THR A 224 -24.42 5.32 6.36
C THR A 224 -25.17 6.64 6.17
N SER A 225 -24.92 7.65 7.01
CA SER A 225 -25.48 8.99 6.88
C SER A 225 -25.17 9.66 5.55
N LEU A 226 -24.01 9.33 4.94
CA LEU A 226 -23.65 9.83 3.60
C LEU A 226 -24.57 9.29 2.51
N TYR A 227 -24.96 8.02 2.61
CA TYR A 227 -25.90 7.39 1.67
C TYR A 227 -27.32 7.91 1.86
N GLU A 228 -27.74 8.13 3.12
CA GLU A 228 -29.06 8.69 3.44
C GLU A 228 -29.20 10.13 2.92
N SER A 229 -28.16 10.97 3.10
CA SER A 229 -28.17 12.34 2.55
C SER A 229 -28.20 12.35 1.02
N ALA A 230 -27.44 11.48 0.35
CA ALA A 230 -27.46 11.35 -1.10
C ALA A 230 -28.85 10.93 -1.62
N GLN A 231 -29.54 10.01 -0.93
CA GLN A 231 -30.92 9.64 -1.28
C GLN A 231 -31.91 10.79 -1.13
N VAL A 232 -31.75 11.64 -0.11
CA VAL A 232 -32.60 12.85 0.06
C VAL A 232 -32.34 13.84 -1.05
N ASP A 233 -31.10 13.97 -1.51
CA ASP A 233 -30.70 14.86 -2.61
C ASP A 233 -31.03 14.29 -4.00
N GLY A 234 -31.58 13.07 -4.09
CA GLY A 234 -32.02 12.44 -5.34
C GLY A 234 -30.91 11.80 -6.16
N ALA A 235 -29.77 11.44 -5.54
CA ALA A 235 -28.63 10.78 -6.18
C ALA A 235 -28.71 9.25 -6.07
#